data_9d79f875f5d1dbf1d435b42ab4404173
#
_entry.id   9d79f875f5d1dbf1d435b42ab4404173
#
_cell.length_a   1.000
_cell.length_b   1.000
_cell.length_c   1.000
_cell.angle_alpha   90.00
_cell.angle_beta   90.00
_cell.angle_gamma   90.00
#
_symmetry.space_group_name_H-M   'P 1'
#
loop_
_entity.id
_entity.type
_entity.pdbx_description
1 polymer ?
#
loop_
_entity_poly.entity_id
_entity_poly.type
_entity_poly.pdbx_seq_one_letter_code
_entity_poly.pdbx_strand_id
1 'polypeptide(L)'
;PIWIKYTLLALIHVLNLMKWIWLKYNDLDDSQLRDISELRKSFFEADQQDPVKDEYDVMSFHLLGLMNSDLVAYGRVIPPHGEFINPYLSRIIVAEKFRKKGFGKALVNELSKKSKALFSNKITKVSSLASTLSFYKKHNFIEDKKVIDEAGVEHFILLKND
;
A
#
# COMPACT_ATOMS: atom_id res chain seq x y z
N PRO A 1 27.95 -11.65 13.96
CA PRO A 1 28.99 -10.86 13.32
C PRO A 1 28.68 -9.37 13.39
N ILE A 2 29.69 -8.55 13.70
CA ILE A 2 29.59 -7.11 13.90
C ILE A 2 28.93 -6.40 12.70
N TRP A 3 29.21 -6.83 11.50
CA TRP A 3 28.66 -6.30 10.24
C TRP A 3 27.14 -6.36 10.14
N ILE A 4 26.50 -7.41 10.65
CA ILE A 4 25.03 -7.55 10.63
C ILE A 4 24.37 -6.52 11.55
N LYS A 5 25.00 -6.22 12.70
CA LYS A 5 24.51 -5.19 13.62
C LYS A 5 24.54 -3.79 13.02
N TYR A 6 25.62 -3.44 12.33
CA TYR A 6 25.75 -2.11 11.69
C TYR A 6 24.79 -1.96 10.51
N THR A 7 24.58 -3.01 9.72
CA THR A 7 23.59 -3.00 8.63
C THR A 7 22.16 -2.86 9.15
N LEU A 8 21.83 -3.56 10.23
CA LEU A 8 20.51 -3.47 10.86
C LEU A 8 20.25 -2.10 11.49
N LEU A 9 21.25 -1.53 12.19
CA LEU A 9 21.15 -0.19 12.78
C LEU A 9 21.01 0.89 11.70
N ALA A 10 21.76 0.79 10.59
CA ALA A 10 21.64 1.69 9.46
C ALA A 10 20.26 1.59 8.81
N LEU A 11 19.71 0.39 8.65
CA LEU A 11 18.38 0.17 8.10
C LEU A 11 17.29 0.74 8.99
N ILE A 12 17.39 0.53 10.31
CA ILE A 12 16.48 1.10 11.31
C ILE A 12 16.56 2.64 11.27
N HIS A 13 17.76 3.20 11.15
CA HIS A 13 17.95 4.65 11.06
C HIS A 13 17.27 5.22 9.81
N VAL A 14 17.45 4.59 8.65
CA VAL A 14 16.82 5.01 7.38
C VAL A 14 15.30 4.90 7.44
N LEU A 15 14.75 3.84 8.04
CA LEU A 15 13.30 3.69 8.24
C LEU A 15 12.74 4.76 9.18
N ASN A 16 13.50 5.18 10.20
CA ASN A 16 13.10 6.23 11.12
C ASN A 16 13.12 7.65 10.49
N LEU A 17 13.78 7.83 9.33
CA LEU A 17 13.74 9.06 8.55
C LEU A 17 12.48 9.19 7.69
N MET A 18 11.72 8.10 7.53
CA MET A 18 10.46 8.12 6.77
C MET A 18 9.39 8.87 7.56
N LYS A 19 8.86 9.91 6.96
CA LYS A 19 7.70 10.64 7.47
C LYS A 19 6.43 10.10 6.83
N TRP A 20 5.52 9.58 7.64
CA TRP A 20 4.23 9.11 7.20
C TRP A 20 3.18 10.19 7.37
N ILE A 21 2.42 10.48 6.30
CA ILE A 21 1.35 11.48 6.30
C ILE A 21 0.06 10.82 5.82
N TRP A 22 -1.00 10.97 6.62
CA TRP A 22 -2.35 10.55 6.28
C TRP A 22 -3.18 11.74 5.82
N LEU A 23 -3.80 11.63 4.65
CA LEU A 23 -4.65 12.66 4.07
C LEU A 23 -5.93 12.05 3.48
N LYS A 24 -7.02 12.82 3.49
CA LYS A 24 -8.18 12.57 2.64
C LYS A 24 -7.91 13.15 1.26
N TYR A 25 -8.63 12.68 0.25
CA TYR A 25 -8.44 13.14 -1.13
C TYR A 25 -8.51 14.68 -1.27
N ASN A 26 -9.50 15.29 -0.62
CA ASN A 26 -9.71 16.75 -0.70
C ASN A 26 -8.65 17.57 0.07
N ASP A 27 -7.84 16.93 0.90
CA ASP A 27 -6.74 17.57 1.64
C ASP A 27 -5.39 17.44 0.91
N LEU A 28 -5.34 16.69 -0.20
CA LEU A 28 -4.17 16.56 -1.07
C LEU A 28 -4.02 17.84 -1.90
N ASP A 29 -2.83 18.43 -1.87
CA ASP A 29 -2.49 19.54 -2.77
C ASP A 29 -2.09 19.06 -4.18
N ASP A 30 -1.96 20.00 -5.12
CA ASP A 30 -1.64 19.68 -6.52
C ASP A 30 -0.28 19.00 -6.68
N SER A 31 0.70 19.31 -5.82
CA SER A 31 2.02 18.67 -5.85
C SER A 31 1.92 17.22 -5.40
N GLN A 32 1.23 16.97 -4.31
CA GLN A 32 0.99 15.62 -3.80
C GLN A 32 0.20 14.76 -4.79
N LEU A 33 -0.81 15.33 -5.44
CA LEU A 33 -1.58 14.63 -6.48
C LEU A 33 -0.70 14.26 -7.69
N ARG A 34 0.21 15.16 -8.13
CA ARG A 34 1.18 14.86 -9.19
C ARG A 34 2.15 13.76 -8.78
N ASP A 35 2.75 13.85 -7.60
CA ASP A 35 3.71 12.86 -7.10
C ASP A 35 3.09 11.46 -6.97
N ILE A 36 1.85 11.38 -6.44
CA ILE A 36 1.08 10.13 -6.38
C ILE A 36 0.82 9.60 -7.79
N SER A 37 0.42 10.46 -8.72
CA SER A 37 0.15 10.09 -10.10
C SER A 37 1.41 9.53 -10.79
N GLU A 38 2.55 10.18 -10.64
CA GLU A 38 3.83 9.74 -11.20
C GLU A 38 4.28 8.40 -10.60
N LEU A 39 4.16 8.24 -9.29
CA LEU A 39 4.52 7.00 -8.61
C LEU A 39 3.61 5.84 -9.06
N ARG A 40 2.31 6.07 -9.21
CA ARG A 40 1.36 5.08 -9.72
C ARG A 40 1.67 4.69 -11.16
N LYS A 41 1.94 5.66 -12.04
CA LYS A 41 2.35 5.41 -13.43
C LYS A 41 3.60 4.54 -13.49
N SER A 42 4.63 4.85 -12.71
CA SER A 42 5.90 4.12 -12.74
C SER A 42 5.76 2.63 -12.38
N PHE A 43 4.72 2.28 -11.62
CA PHE A 43 4.46 0.89 -11.20
C PHE A 43 3.48 0.16 -12.13
N PHE A 44 2.44 0.87 -12.63
CA PHE A 44 1.34 0.28 -13.39
C PHE A 44 1.42 0.52 -14.91
N GLU A 45 2.47 1.18 -15.40
CA GLU A 45 2.65 1.45 -16.84
C GLU A 45 2.68 0.19 -17.72
N ALA A 46 3.10 -0.94 -17.16
CA ALA A 46 3.07 -2.22 -17.86
C ALA A 46 1.64 -2.78 -18.03
N ASP A 47 0.70 -2.27 -17.25
CA ASP A 47 -0.70 -2.68 -17.26
C ASP A 47 -1.53 -1.48 -17.74
N GLN A 48 -1.79 -1.42 -19.04
CA GLN A 48 -2.46 -0.31 -19.72
C GLN A 48 -3.91 -0.04 -19.24
N GLN A 49 -4.40 -0.81 -18.27
CA GLN A 49 -5.77 -0.76 -17.78
C GLN A 49 -5.94 -0.06 -16.44
N ASP A 50 -4.84 0.28 -15.74
CA ASP A 50 -4.96 0.88 -14.42
C ASP A 50 -4.94 2.41 -14.50
N PRO A 51 -6.09 3.07 -14.30
CA PRO A 51 -6.15 4.51 -14.36
C PRO A 51 -5.29 5.12 -13.24
N VAL A 52 -4.57 6.18 -13.58
CA VAL A 52 -3.80 6.98 -12.62
C VAL A 52 -4.66 7.45 -11.45
N LYS A 53 -5.94 7.74 -11.73
CA LYS A 53 -6.98 8.05 -10.76
C LYS A 53 -8.16 7.11 -11.01
N ASP A 54 -8.74 6.57 -9.94
CA ASP A 54 -9.95 5.76 -10.01
C ASP A 54 -11.07 6.30 -9.09
N GLU A 55 -12.25 5.69 -9.19
CA GLU A 55 -13.43 6.09 -8.42
C GLU A 55 -13.26 5.97 -6.89
N TYR A 56 -12.34 5.12 -6.43
CA TYR A 56 -12.10 4.89 -4.99
C TYR A 56 -11.23 5.97 -4.35
N ASP A 57 -10.54 6.81 -5.14
CA ASP A 57 -9.60 7.80 -4.59
C ASP A 57 -10.32 8.81 -3.69
N VAL A 58 -11.50 9.29 -4.10
CA VAL A 58 -12.24 10.31 -3.35
C VAL A 58 -12.68 9.83 -1.96
N MET A 59 -13.05 8.56 -1.83
CA MET A 59 -13.49 8.00 -0.55
C MET A 59 -12.36 7.48 0.34
N SER A 60 -11.17 7.29 -0.20
CA SER A 60 -10.06 6.63 0.46
C SER A 60 -9.35 7.51 1.49
N PHE A 61 -8.61 6.84 2.38
CA PHE A 61 -7.58 7.42 3.24
C PHE A 61 -6.22 7.14 2.59
N HIS A 62 -5.50 8.20 2.24
CA HIS A 62 -4.22 8.14 1.53
C HIS A 62 -3.05 8.22 2.51
N LEU A 63 -2.10 7.31 2.36
CA LEU A 63 -0.85 7.30 3.12
C LEU A 63 0.32 7.63 2.20
N LEU A 64 1.02 8.71 2.53
CA LEU A 64 2.22 9.16 1.84
C LEU A 64 3.43 8.90 2.73
N GLY A 65 4.41 8.18 2.22
CA GLY A 65 5.72 7.99 2.84
C GLY A 65 6.73 8.91 2.18
N LEU A 66 7.21 9.90 2.94
CA LEU A 66 8.14 10.92 2.46
C LEU A 66 9.54 10.72 3.06
N MET A 67 10.56 10.85 2.23
CA MET A 67 11.95 10.92 2.62
C MET A 67 12.59 12.14 2.00
N ASN A 68 13.11 13.06 2.81
CA ASN A 68 13.64 14.36 2.35
C ASN A 68 12.65 15.10 1.43
N SER A 69 11.36 15.07 1.77
CA SER A 69 10.25 15.65 1.00
C SER A 69 9.87 14.92 -0.30
N ASP A 70 10.62 13.91 -0.72
CA ASP A 70 10.28 13.08 -1.87
C ASP A 70 9.27 11.99 -1.50
N LEU A 71 8.25 11.79 -2.33
CA LEU A 71 7.32 10.68 -2.18
C LEU A 71 7.99 9.37 -2.60
N VAL A 72 8.26 8.50 -1.64
CA VAL A 72 8.96 7.21 -1.87
C VAL A 72 8.08 5.98 -1.64
N ALA A 73 6.97 6.16 -0.94
CA ALA A 73 6.01 5.10 -0.70
C ALA A 73 4.58 5.66 -0.67
N TYR A 74 3.64 4.90 -1.17
CA TYR A 74 2.23 5.28 -1.21
C TYR A 74 1.33 4.08 -1.04
N GLY A 75 0.19 4.29 -0.42
CA GLY A 75 -0.88 3.33 -0.34
C GLY A 75 -2.17 4.00 0.13
N ARG A 76 -3.28 3.30 0.02
CA ARG A 76 -4.56 3.81 0.51
C ARG A 76 -5.37 2.73 1.21
N VAL A 77 -6.25 3.16 2.09
CA VAL A 77 -7.31 2.34 2.68
C VAL A 77 -8.63 2.76 2.05
N ILE A 78 -9.26 1.86 1.31
CA ILE A 78 -10.61 2.02 0.79
C ILE A 78 -11.58 1.60 1.91
N PRO A 79 -12.48 2.49 2.36
CA PRO A 79 -13.45 2.14 3.39
C PRO A 79 -14.48 1.13 2.88
N PRO A 80 -15.21 0.44 3.76
CA PRO A 80 -16.39 -0.31 3.35
C PRO A 80 -17.38 0.56 2.56
N HIS A 81 -17.89 0.05 1.44
CA HIS A 81 -18.82 0.79 0.57
C HIS A 81 -19.66 -0.17 -0.27
N GLY A 82 -20.89 0.15 -0.54
CA GLY A 82 -21.79 -0.69 -1.33
C GLY A 82 -21.84 -2.13 -0.82
N GLU A 83 -21.57 -3.08 -1.68
CA GLU A 83 -21.51 -4.52 -1.36
C GLU A 83 -20.20 -4.93 -0.67
N PHE A 84 -19.18 -4.07 -0.70
CA PHE A 84 -17.89 -4.32 -0.05
C PHE A 84 -17.94 -3.95 1.43
N ILE A 85 -18.34 -4.91 2.25
CA ILE A 85 -18.55 -4.72 3.69
C ILE A 85 -17.26 -4.61 4.52
N ASN A 86 -16.10 -4.85 3.91
CA ASN A 86 -14.78 -4.82 4.54
C ASN A 86 -13.89 -3.76 3.90
N PRO A 87 -12.95 -3.15 4.66
CA PRO A 87 -11.97 -2.23 4.10
C PRO A 87 -10.91 -2.98 3.28
N TYR A 88 -10.40 -2.33 2.23
CA TYR A 88 -9.33 -2.84 1.38
C TYR A 88 -8.10 -1.95 1.43
N LEU A 89 -6.92 -2.56 1.56
CA LEU A 89 -5.65 -1.92 1.28
C LEU A 89 -5.42 -1.97 -0.24
N SER A 90 -5.01 -0.85 -0.80
CA SER A 90 -4.92 -0.70 -2.26
C SER A 90 -3.79 0.23 -2.66
N ARG A 91 -3.32 0.12 -3.90
CA ARG A 91 -2.27 0.97 -4.48
C ARG A 91 -0.99 1.02 -3.63
N ILE A 92 -0.57 -0.12 -3.12
CA ILE A 92 0.62 -0.27 -2.26
C ILE A 92 1.86 -0.24 -3.15
N ILE A 93 2.59 0.86 -3.10
CA ILE A 93 3.73 1.11 -3.99
C ILE A 93 4.91 1.64 -3.19
N VAL A 94 6.10 1.11 -3.48
CA VAL A 94 7.39 1.65 -3.05
C VAL A 94 8.19 1.99 -4.31
N ALA A 95 8.74 3.20 -4.37
CA ALA A 95 9.57 3.64 -5.49
C ALA A 95 10.75 2.67 -5.69
N GLU A 96 11.11 2.38 -6.93
CA GLU A 96 12.03 1.30 -7.30
C GLU A 96 13.35 1.33 -6.52
N LYS A 97 13.99 2.51 -6.45
CA LYS A 97 15.27 2.70 -5.74
C LYS A 97 15.21 2.47 -4.23
N PHE A 98 13.99 2.41 -3.65
CA PHE A 98 13.77 2.19 -2.22
C PHE A 98 13.24 0.79 -1.89
N ARG A 99 13.07 -0.08 -2.90
CA ARG A 99 12.61 -1.47 -2.68
C ARG A 99 13.69 -2.31 -2.00
N LYS A 100 13.27 -3.45 -1.44
CA LYS A 100 14.12 -4.41 -0.71
C LYS A 100 14.86 -3.83 0.51
N LYS A 101 14.32 -2.74 1.08
CA LYS A 101 14.87 -2.04 2.24
C LYS A 101 13.90 -1.99 3.43
N GLY A 102 12.81 -2.76 3.37
CA GLY A 102 11.80 -2.84 4.44
C GLY A 102 10.67 -1.81 4.36
N PHE A 103 10.67 -0.89 3.40
CA PHE A 103 9.63 0.13 3.26
C PHE A 103 8.26 -0.45 2.92
N GLY A 104 8.19 -1.50 2.11
CA GLY A 104 6.94 -2.19 1.79
C GLY A 104 6.29 -2.79 3.04
N LYS A 105 7.07 -3.40 3.91
CA LYS A 105 6.60 -3.91 5.22
C LYS A 105 6.08 -2.77 6.09
N ALA A 106 6.84 -1.68 6.21
CA ALA A 106 6.45 -0.52 7.00
C ALA A 106 5.14 0.10 6.48
N LEU A 107 5.02 0.26 5.16
CA LEU A 107 3.82 0.78 4.49
C LEU A 107 2.58 -0.09 4.79
N VAL A 108 2.68 -1.40 4.60
CA VAL A 108 1.56 -2.33 4.86
C VAL A 108 1.18 -2.34 6.34
N ASN A 109 2.14 -2.26 7.25
CA ASN A 109 1.88 -2.17 8.68
C ASN A 109 1.11 -0.88 9.04
N GLU A 110 1.52 0.27 8.52
CA GLU A 110 0.81 1.54 8.76
C GLU A 110 -0.61 1.53 8.18
N LEU A 111 -0.78 1.02 6.96
CA LEU A 111 -2.10 0.84 6.34
C LEU A 111 -3.00 -0.09 7.17
N SER A 112 -2.47 -1.22 7.63
CA SER A 112 -3.22 -2.20 8.43
C SER A 112 -3.64 -1.63 9.78
N LYS A 113 -2.74 -0.92 10.47
CA LYS A 113 -3.06 -0.23 11.74
C LYS A 113 -4.17 0.79 11.56
N LYS A 114 -4.11 1.61 10.52
CA LYS A 114 -5.15 2.61 10.21
C LYS A 114 -6.49 1.95 9.92
N SER A 115 -6.49 0.92 9.08
CA SER A 115 -7.69 0.16 8.76
C SER A 115 -8.36 -0.42 10.01
N LYS A 116 -7.56 -1.04 10.90
CA LYS A 116 -8.04 -1.60 12.15
C LYS A 116 -8.57 -0.53 13.11
N ALA A 117 -7.89 0.61 13.21
CA ALA A 117 -8.33 1.71 14.07
C ALA A 117 -9.66 2.32 13.61
N LEU A 118 -9.87 2.46 12.28
CA LEU A 118 -11.09 3.03 11.72
C LEU A 118 -12.25 2.02 11.65
N PHE A 119 -11.94 0.74 11.43
CA PHE A 119 -12.92 -0.32 11.15
C PHE A 119 -12.66 -1.55 12.02
N SER A 120 -12.63 -1.36 13.34
CA SER A 120 -12.22 -2.36 14.34
C SER A 120 -13.02 -3.67 14.32
N ASN A 121 -14.27 -3.63 13.86
CA ASN A 121 -15.16 -4.78 13.73
C ASN A 121 -15.18 -5.39 12.32
N LYS A 122 -14.25 -5.00 11.45
CA LYS A 122 -14.14 -5.46 10.06
C LYS A 122 -12.80 -6.14 9.81
N ILE A 123 -12.76 -6.97 8.79
CA ILE A 123 -11.53 -7.67 8.37
C ILE A 123 -10.86 -6.86 7.25
N THR A 124 -9.63 -6.44 7.48
CA THR A 124 -8.85 -5.77 6.43
C THR A 124 -8.49 -6.76 5.33
N LYS A 125 -8.76 -6.39 4.08
CA LYS A 125 -8.49 -7.19 2.88
C LYS A 125 -7.47 -6.52 1.98
N VAL A 126 -6.85 -7.33 1.12
CA VAL A 126 -6.04 -6.88 -0.01
C VAL A 126 -6.32 -7.76 -1.22
N SER A 127 -6.28 -7.18 -2.42
CA SER A 127 -6.27 -7.90 -3.68
C SER A 127 -4.85 -7.92 -4.25
N SER A 128 -4.31 -9.09 -4.53
CA SER A 128 -2.93 -9.30 -4.95
C SER A 128 -2.86 -10.06 -6.26
N LEU A 129 -1.93 -9.70 -7.14
CA LEU A 129 -1.50 -10.54 -8.25
C LEU A 129 -0.64 -11.70 -7.73
N ALA A 130 -0.50 -12.76 -8.54
CA ALA A 130 0.34 -13.90 -8.21
C ALA A 130 1.80 -13.49 -7.88
N SER A 131 2.34 -12.49 -8.57
CA SER A 131 3.71 -11.99 -8.40
C SER A 131 3.97 -11.36 -7.02
N THR A 132 2.94 -10.85 -6.33
CA THR A 132 3.06 -10.21 -5.01
C THR A 132 2.43 -11.00 -3.87
N LEU A 133 1.86 -12.16 -4.17
CA LEU A 133 1.17 -13.01 -3.19
C LEU A 133 2.07 -13.40 -2.01
N SER A 134 3.31 -13.81 -2.28
CA SER A 134 4.27 -14.21 -1.24
C SER A 134 4.63 -13.06 -0.28
N PHE A 135 4.67 -11.83 -0.78
CA PHE A 135 4.91 -10.64 0.04
C PHE A 135 3.81 -10.49 1.10
N TYR A 136 2.55 -10.55 0.70
CA TYR A 136 1.44 -10.41 1.65
C TYR A 136 1.38 -11.58 2.65
N LYS A 137 1.61 -12.82 2.20
CA LYS A 137 1.66 -13.99 3.09
C LYS A 137 2.74 -13.85 4.18
N LYS A 138 3.90 -13.28 3.85
CA LYS A 138 4.97 -12.97 4.84
C LYS A 138 4.58 -11.88 5.85
N HIS A 139 3.56 -11.07 5.54
CA HIS A 139 3.10 -9.96 6.38
C HIS A 139 1.75 -10.25 7.05
N ASN A 140 1.51 -11.52 7.40
CA ASN A 140 0.33 -11.98 8.12
C ASN A 140 -0.99 -11.75 7.35
N PHE A 141 -0.98 -11.99 6.04
CA PHE A 141 -2.19 -12.13 5.26
C PHE A 141 -2.41 -13.58 4.88
N ILE A 142 -3.66 -14.02 4.95
CA ILE A 142 -4.09 -15.37 4.62
C ILE A 142 -4.94 -15.31 3.37
N GLU A 143 -4.67 -16.18 2.42
CA GLU A 143 -5.44 -16.31 1.19
C GLU A 143 -6.87 -16.78 1.50
N ASP A 144 -7.86 -16.03 1.01
CA ASP A 144 -9.29 -16.33 1.15
C ASP A 144 -9.84 -16.98 -0.14
N LYS A 145 -9.67 -16.30 -1.27
CA LYS A 145 -10.18 -16.78 -2.56
C LYS A 145 -9.43 -16.18 -3.74
N LYS A 146 -9.61 -16.84 -4.89
CA LYS A 146 -9.24 -16.30 -6.20
C LYS A 146 -10.43 -15.65 -6.87
N VAL A 147 -10.18 -14.59 -7.61
CA VAL A 147 -11.15 -13.93 -8.48
C VAL A 147 -10.49 -13.61 -9.83
N ILE A 148 -11.26 -13.64 -10.90
CA ILE A 148 -10.80 -13.21 -12.22
C ILE A 148 -11.53 -11.92 -12.53
N ASP A 149 -10.79 -10.87 -12.89
CA ASP A 149 -11.38 -9.58 -13.25
C ASP A 149 -11.96 -9.58 -14.68
N GLU A 150 -12.57 -8.48 -15.07
CA GLU A 150 -13.19 -8.34 -16.40
C GLU A 150 -12.16 -8.44 -17.56
N ALA A 151 -10.88 -8.17 -17.27
CA ALA A 151 -9.78 -8.32 -18.23
C ALA A 151 -9.22 -9.76 -18.29
N GLY A 152 -9.74 -10.69 -17.48
CA GLY A 152 -9.27 -12.07 -17.40
C GLY A 152 -8.03 -12.23 -16.51
N VAL A 153 -7.67 -11.25 -15.71
CA VAL A 153 -6.51 -11.30 -14.82
C VAL A 153 -6.90 -11.95 -13.49
N GLU A 154 -6.11 -12.93 -13.06
CA GLU A 154 -6.31 -13.63 -11.79
C GLU A 154 -5.80 -12.78 -10.62
N HIS A 155 -6.66 -12.57 -9.64
CA HIS A 155 -6.36 -11.89 -8.37
C HIS A 155 -6.61 -12.82 -7.19
N PHE A 156 -5.80 -12.66 -6.16
CA PHE A 156 -5.94 -13.36 -4.88
C PHE A 156 -6.44 -12.37 -3.82
N ILE A 157 -7.58 -12.67 -3.24
CA ILE A 157 -8.08 -11.90 -2.10
C ILE A 157 -7.48 -12.50 -0.83
N LEU A 158 -6.82 -11.67 -0.04
CA LEU A 158 -6.22 -12.07 1.22
C LEU A 158 -6.85 -11.26 2.37
N LEU A 159 -6.91 -11.91 3.51
CA LEU A 159 -7.40 -11.36 4.77
C LEU A 159 -6.22 -11.09 5.69
N LYS A 160 -6.23 -9.94 6.36
CA LYS A 160 -5.27 -9.66 7.42
C LYS A 160 -5.56 -10.59 8.60
N ASN A 161 -4.57 -11.37 8.98
CA ASN A 161 -4.59 -12.17 10.20
C ASN A 161 -3.94 -11.36 11.33
N ASP A 162 -4.70 -11.07 12.36
CA ASP A 162 -4.26 -10.29 13.53
C ASP A 162 -3.54 -11.17 14.57
#